data_87b00d1cb158b36301439383bcf43db3
#
_entry.id   87b00d1cb158b36301439383bcf43db3
#
_cell.length_a   1.000
_cell.length_b   1.000
_cell.length_c   1.000
_cell.angle_alpha   90.00
_cell.angle_beta   90.00
_cell.angle_gamma   90.00
#
_symmetry.space_group_name_H-M   'P 1'
#
loop_
_entity.id
_entity.type
_entity.pdbx_description
1 polymer ?
#
loop_
_entity_poly.entity_id
_entity_poly.type
_entity_poly.pdbx_seq_one_letter_code
_entity_poly.pdbx_strand_id
1 'polypeptide(L)'
;KKSGFITLSIKHQSPLIAKQWAELVIDEVNAFYRQKDKSESERAVNYLNQQISMTGLSEIKLVLAQLLQEETKKLTLIEANEYFVFDYIDPPAVMEKKSEPRRSFICISIAVLGGMLSILLVFIRHYVFKEKVA
;
A
#
# COMPACT_ATOMS: atom_id res chain seq x y z
N LYS A 1 10.25 -13.54 12.71
CA LYS A 1 8.96 -13.88 12.09
C LYS A 1 8.44 -12.59 11.47
N LYS A 2 8.37 -12.51 10.14
CA LYS A 2 7.67 -11.40 9.49
C LYS A 2 6.20 -11.56 9.85
N SER A 3 5.63 -10.57 10.56
CA SER A 3 4.19 -10.50 10.73
C SER A 3 3.59 -10.37 9.32
N GLY A 4 2.62 -11.19 8.97
CA GLY A 4 1.97 -11.15 7.66
C GLY A 4 1.09 -9.89 7.47
N PHE A 5 1.28 -8.86 8.31
CA PHE A 5 0.51 -7.61 8.27
C PHE A 5 1.15 -6.59 7.34
N ILE A 6 0.32 -5.96 6.53
CA ILE A 6 0.69 -4.86 5.64
C ILE A 6 0.05 -3.60 6.18
N THR A 7 0.83 -2.55 6.38
CA THR A 7 0.33 -1.25 6.82
C THR A 7 0.24 -0.31 5.62
N LEU A 8 -0.98 0.11 5.29
CA LEU A 8 -1.25 1.14 4.30
C LEU A 8 -1.37 2.50 5.00
N SER A 9 -0.58 3.47 4.59
CA SER A 9 -0.63 4.85 5.11
C SER A 9 -0.79 5.85 3.98
N ILE A 10 -1.87 6.62 4.02
CA ILE A 10 -2.15 7.67 3.04
C ILE A 10 -2.05 9.04 3.70
N LYS A 11 -1.26 9.94 3.10
CA LYS A 11 -1.10 11.32 3.56
C LYS A 11 -1.82 12.27 2.61
N HIS A 12 -2.75 13.04 3.14
CA HIS A 12 -3.48 14.09 2.42
C HIS A 12 -3.72 15.29 3.32
N GLN A 13 -3.95 16.48 2.75
CA GLN A 13 -4.24 17.71 3.51
C GLN A 13 -5.56 17.60 4.30
N SER A 14 -6.55 16.91 3.73
CA SER A 14 -7.82 16.61 4.41
C SER A 14 -7.78 15.17 4.95
N PRO A 15 -8.00 14.98 6.26
CA PRO A 15 -8.02 13.65 6.86
C PRO A 15 -9.21 12.80 6.37
N LEU A 16 -10.33 13.42 6.01
CA LEU A 16 -11.50 12.72 5.44
C LEU A 16 -11.18 12.14 4.06
N ILE A 17 -10.51 12.92 3.21
CA ILE A 17 -10.10 12.46 1.88
C ILE A 17 -9.03 11.36 2.00
N ALA A 18 -8.10 11.48 2.94
CA ALA A 18 -7.11 10.44 3.18
C ALA A 18 -7.76 9.11 3.55
N LYS A 19 -8.79 9.13 4.39
CA LYS A 19 -9.58 7.95 4.75
C LYS A 19 -10.27 7.35 3.53
N GLN A 20 -11.02 8.15 2.75
CA GLN A 20 -11.72 7.69 1.55
C GLN A 20 -10.76 7.06 0.52
N TRP A 21 -9.57 7.63 0.37
CA TRP A 21 -8.57 7.06 -0.53
C TRP A 21 -7.99 5.74 -0.01
N ALA A 22 -7.85 5.59 1.31
CA ALA A 22 -7.40 4.32 1.89
C ALA A 22 -8.42 3.21 1.62
N GLU A 23 -9.70 3.48 1.84
CA GLU A 23 -10.80 2.56 1.54
C GLU A 23 -10.82 2.22 0.04
N LEU A 24 -10.82 3.24 -0.83
CA LEU A 24 -10.84 3.05 -2.28
C LEU A 24 -9.67 2.18 -2.77
N VAL A 25 -8.46 2.42 -2.28
CA VAL A 25 -7.28 1.64 -2.69
C VAL A 25 -7.41 0.17 -2.29
N ILE A 26 -7.91 -0.11 -1.08
CA ILE A 26 -8.08 -1.48 -0.61
C ILE A 26 -9.18 -2.19 -1.40
N ASP A 27 -10.30 -1.52 -1.64
CA ASP A 27 -11.41 -2.07 -2.42
C ASP A 27 -10.99 -2.36 -3.88
N GLU A 28 -10.27 -1.44 -4.50
CA GLU A 28 -9.77 -1.60 -5.87
C GLU A 28 -8.75 -2.73 -5.98
N VAL A 29 -7.83 -2.84 -5.00
CA VAL A 29 -6.87 -3.94 -4.97
C VAL A 29 -7.57 -5.28 -4.77
N ASN A 30 -8.53 -5.38 -3.86
CA ASN A 30 -9.32 -6.59 -3.66
C ASN A 30 -10.11 -6.97 -4.92
N ALA A 31 -10.77 -6.00 -5.55
CA ALA A 31 -11.50 -6.22 -6.80
C ALA A 31 -10.59 -6.70 -7.92
N PHE A 32 -9.42 -6.07 -8.10
CA PHE A 32 -8.45 -6.45 -9.13
C PHE A 32 -7.94 -7.88 -8.95
N TYR A 33 -7.49 -8.24 -7.75
CA TYR A 33 -6.98 -9.60 -7.50
C TYR A 33 -8.08 -10.65 -7.55
N ARG A 34 -9.27 -10.35 -7.05
CA ARG A 34 -10.44 -11.23 -7.16
C ARG A 34 -10.79 -11.52 -8.61
N GLN A 35 -10.85 -10.49 -9.45
CA GLN A 35 -11.14 -10.63 -10.88
C GLN A 35 -10.05 -11.44 -11.59
N LYS A 36 -8.78 -11.17 -11.29
CA LYS A 36 -7.64 -11.87 -11.84
C LYS A 36 -7.67 -13.36 -11.48
N ASP A 37 -7.77 -13.67 -10.20
CA ASP A 37 -7.73 -15.04 -9.70
C ASP A 37 -8.98 -15.82 -10.14
N LYS A 38 -10.16 -15.17 -10.21
CA LYS A 38 -11.38 -15.76 -10.79
C LYS A 38 -11.16 -16.16 -12.25
N SER A 39 -10.68 -15.25 -13.07
CA SER A 39 -10.40 -15.51 -14.49
C SER A 39 -9.35 -16.61 -14.69
N GLU A 40 -8.35 -16.68 -13.83
CA GLU A 40 -7.34 -17.74 -13.87
C GLU A 40 -7.93 -19.11 -13.51
N SER A 41 -8.69 -19.19 -12.43
CA SER A 41 -9.35 -20.43 -11.99
C SER A 41 -10.41 -20.89 -13.00
N GLU A 42 -11.21 -20.00 -13.59
CA GLU A 42 -12.16 -20.34 -14.67
C GLU A 42 -11.45 -20.95 -15.88
N ARG A 43 -10.32 -20.38 -16.29
CA ARG A 43 -9.51 -20.95 -17.40
C ARG A 43 -8.96 -22.32 -17.05
N ALA A 44 -8.47 -22.51 -15.81
CA ALA A 44 -7.99 -23.80 -15.33
C ALA A 44 -9.09 -24.85 -15.30
N VAL A 45 -10.29 -24.52 -14.80
CA VAL A 45 -11.47 -25.40 -14.78
C VAL A 45 -11.86 -25.81 -16.20
N ASN A 46 -11.95 -24.85 -17.12
CA ASN A 46 -12.29 -25.12 -18.52
C ASN A 46 -11.24 -26.02 -19.20
N TYR A 47 -9.97 -25.76 -18.98
CA TYR A 47 -8.88 -26.59 -19.52
C TYR A 47 -8.92 -28.01 -18.96
N LEU A 48 -9.08 -28.16 -17.64
CA LEU A 48 -9.16 -29.49 -17.00
C LEU A 48 -10.36 -30.30 -17.49
N ASN A 49 -11.53 -29.68 -17.64
CA ASN A 49 -12.71 -30.33 -18.22
C ASN A 49 -12.45 -30.82 -19.63
N GLN A 50 -11.81 -30.01 -20.47
CA GLN A 50 -11.44 -30.41 -21.81
C GLN A 50 -10.45 -31.59 -21.80
N GLN A 51 -9.44 -31.57 -20.93
CA GLN A 51 -8.45 -32.65 -20.82
C GLN A 51 -9.10 -33.96 -20.34
N ILE A 52 -10.02 -33.91 -19.38
CA ILE A 52 -10.78 -35.09 -18.91
C ILE A 52 -11.58 -35.74 -20.05
N SER A 53 -12.20 -34.92 -20.92
CA SER A 53 -12.98 -35.41 -22.04
C SER A 53 -12.12 -36.07 -23.11
N MET A 54 -10.89 -35.62 -23.31
CA MET A 54 -9.95 -36.11 -24.32
C MET A 54 -9.14 -37.34 -23.85
N THR A 55 -8.97 -37.52 -22.54
CA THR A 55 -8.12 -38.56 -21.98
C THR A 55 -8.84 -39.92 -21.95
N GLY A 56 -8.23 -40.96 -22.55
CA GLY A 56 -8.74 -42.32 -22.51
C GLY A 56 -8.33 -43.14 -21.28
N LEU A 57 -7.30 -42.70 -20.54
CA LEU A 57 -6.71 -43.45 -19.42
C LEU A 57 -7.42 -43.14 -18.11
N SER A 58 -7.99 -44.13 -17.46
CA SER A 58 -8.78 -43.97 -16.21
C SER A 58 -7.97 -43.38 -15.06
N GLU A 59 -6.71 -43.75 -14.95
CA GLU A 59 -5.82 -43.23 -13.88
C GLU A 59 -5.56 -41.75 -14.03
N ILE A 60 -5.32 -41.26 -15.27
CA ILE A 60 -5.12 -39.86 -15.55
C ILE A 60 -6.43 -39.07 -15.34
N LYS A 61 -7.57 -39.65 -15.71
CA LYS A 61 -8.88 -39.01 -15.43
C LYS A 61 -9.09 -38.77 -13.94
N LEU A 62 -8.69 -39.71 -13.08
CA LEU A 62 -8.83 -39.55 -11.65
C LEU A 62 -7.99 -38.36 -11.12
N VAL A 63 -6.74 -38.26 -11.57
CA VAL A 63 -5.86 -37.15 -11.17
C VAL A 63 -6.40 -35.80 -11.68
N LEU A 64 -6.86 -35.73 -12.94
CA LEU A 64 -7.45 -34.53 -13.51
C LEU A 64 -8.74 -34.12 -12.78
N ALA A 65 -9.57 -35.11 -12.37
CA ALA A 65 -10.77 -34.85 -11.59
C ALA A 65 -10.46 -34.28 -10.19
N GLN A 66 -9.40 -34.75 -9.54
CA GLN A 66 -8.93 -34.19 -8.27
C GLN A 66 -8.47 -32.71 -8.43
N LEU A 67 -7.66 -32.43 -9.46
CA LEU A 67 -7.24 -31.06 -9.77
C LEU A 67 -8.44 -30.15 -10.09
N LEU A 68 -9.40 -30.65 -10.85
CA LEU A 68 -10.63 -29.95 -11.14
C LEU A 68 -11.42 -29.62 -9.88
N GLN A 69 -11.51 -30.56 -8.94
CA GLN A 69 -12.17 -30.35 -7.66
C GLN A 69 -11.47 -29.25 -6.84
N GLU A 70 -10.14 -29.24 -6.81
CA GLU A 70 -9.35 -28.20 -6.11
C GLU A 70 -9.56 -26.83 -6.72
N GLU A 71 -9.49 -26.71 -8.07
CA GLU A 71 -9.72 -25.42 -8.74
C GLU A 71 -11.18 -24.95 -8.62
N THR A 72 -12.15 -25.85 -8.67
CA THR A 72 -13.56 -25.50 -8.45
C THR A 72 -13.80 -25.02 -7.02
N LYS A 73 -13.18 -25.67 -6.03
CA LYS A 73 -13.22 -25.22 -4.63
C LYS A 73 -12.61 -23.83 -4.48
N LYS A 74 -11.46 -23.57 -5.11
CA LYS A 74 -10.81 -22.26 -5.12
C LYS A 74 -11.72 -21.20 -5.72
N LEU A 75 -12.33 -21.49 -6.88
CA LEU A 75 -13.26 -20.59 -7.54
C LEU A 75 -14.46 -20.25 -6.65
N THR A 76 -15.04 -21.27 -5.99
CA THR A 76 -16.14 -21.08 -5.04
C THR A 76 -15.75 -20.17 -3.87
N LEU A 77 -14.53 -20.32 -3.34
CA LEU A 77 -14.03 -19.46 -2.25
C LEU A 77 -13.81 -18.01 -2.70
N ILE A 78 -13.33 -17.81 -3.95
CA ILE A 78 -13.18 -16.47 -4.54
C ILE A 78 -14.55 -15.79 -4.69
N GLU A 79 -15.58 -16.54 -5.07
CA GLU A 79 -16.93 -15.99 -5.22
C GLU A 79 -17.63 -15.72 -3.88
N ALA A 80 -17.39 -16.58 -2.89
CA ALA A 80 -18.03 -16.50 -1.57
C ALA A 80 -17.46 -15.39 -0.67
N ASN A 81 -16.20 -14.98 -0.88
CA ASN A 81 -15.54 -14.00 -0.03
C ASN A 81 -15.52 -12.61 -0.67
N GLU A 82 -16.11 -11.63 0.03
CA GLU A 82 -16.09 -10.23 -0.37
C GLU A 82 -14.68 -9.63 -0.25
N TYR A 83 -14.00 -9.90 0.85
CA TYR A 83 -12.60 -9.51 1.11
C TYR A 83 -11.68 -10.70 0.80
N PHE A 84 -11.19 -10.76 -0.43
CA PHE A 84 -10.47 -11.95 -0.91
C PHE A 84 -8.97 -11.92 -0.56
N VAL A 85 -8.32 -10.75 -0.65
CA VAL A 85 -6.86 -10.61 -0.45
C VAL A 85 -6.53 -9.93 0.86
N PHE A 86 -7.19 -8.81 1.14
CA PHE A 86 -6.98 -7.99 2.31
C PHE A 86 -8.27 -7.81 3.09
N ASP A 87 -8.23 -8.16 4.37
CA ASP A 87 -9.27 -7.85 5.34
C ASP A 87 -8.73 -6.82 6.34
N TYR A 88 -9.62 -6.01 6.89
CA TYR A 88 -9.26 -4.98 7.86
C TYR A 88 -9.04 -5.60 9.23
N ILE A 89 -7.82 -5.46 9.76
CA ILE A 89 -7.56 -5.69 11.19
C ILE A 89 -7.88 -4.41 11.96
N ASP A 90 -7.51 -3.25 11.37
CA ASP A 90 -7.78 -1.93 11.90
C ASP A 90 -8.30 -1.06 10.74
N PRO A 91 -9.61 -0.73 10.74
CA PRO A 91 -10.20 0.02 9.64
C PRO A 91 -9.62 1.44 9.56
N PRO A 92 -9.62 2.05 8.36
CA PRO A 92 -9.10 3.38 8.16
C PRO A 92 -9.78 4.39 9.08
N ALA A 93 -9.02 4.95 10.03
CA ALA A 93 -9.50 5.94 10.98
C ALA A 93 -9.04 7.34 10.59
N VAL A 94 -9.90 8.33 10.86
CA VAL A 94 -9.55 9.74 10.70
C VAL A 94 -8.63 10.13 11.84
N MET A 95 -7.36 10.48 11.52
CA MET A 95 -6.42 10.95 12.54
C MET A 95 -6.81 12.33 13.07
N GLU A 96 -7.08 12.43 14.37
CA GLU A 96 -7.41 13.70 15.04
C GLU A 96 -6.22 14.66 15.09
N LYS A 97 -5.00 14.14 15.18
CA LYS A 97 -3.77 14.94 15.25
C LYS A 97 -3.07 15.03 13.90
N LYS A 98 -2.71 16.25 13.50
CA LYS A 98 -1.91 16.49 12.30
C LYS A 98 -0.53 15.81 12.45
N SER A 99 -0.21 14.93 11.50
CA SER A 99 1.09 14.26 11.48
C SER A 99 2.23 15.15 10.98
N GLU A 100 1.95 16.13 10.09
CA GLU A 100 2.93 17.06 9.49
C GLU A 100 2.25 18.39 9.13
N PRO A 101 3.00 19.53 9.05
CA PRO A 101 4.41 19.70 9.40
C PRO A 101 4.64 19.86 10.91
N ARG A 102 5.77 19.37 11.41
CA ARG A 102 6.20 19.60 12.81
C ARG A 102 6.61 21.05 12.99
N ARG A 103 5.67 21.91 13.39
CA ARG A 103 5.87 23.37 13.53
C ARG A 103 7.06 23.71 14.40
N SER A 104 7.28 22.97 15.49
CA SER A 104 8.43 23.15 16.37
C SER A 104 9.77 22.99 15.65
N PHE A 105 9.88 21.99 14.76
CA PHE A 105 11.11 21.77 14.00
C PHE A 105 11.39 22.92 13.03
N ILE A 106 10.35 23.43 12.37
CA ILE A 106 10.49 24.59 11.47
C ILE A 106 10.96 25.83 12.23
N CYS A 107 10.37 26.13 13.39
CA CYS A 107 10.77 27.26 14.22
C CYS A 107 12.24 27.17 14.69
N ILE A 108 12.67 25.97 15.12
CA ILE A 108 14.06 25.75 15.56
C ILE A 108 15.02 25.92 14.37
N SER A 109 14.68 25.37 13.18
CA SER A 109 15.52 25.49 11.99
C SER A 109 15.69 26.95 11.55
N ILE A 110 14.62 27.75 11.58
CA ILE A 110 14.66 29.17 11.24
C ILE A 110 15.50 29.94 12.27
N ALA A 111 15.37 29.65 13.55
CA ALA A 111 16.14 30.30 14.60
C ALA A 111 17.64 30.01 14.47
N VAL A 112 18.02 28.77 14.18
CA VAL A 112 19.43 28.39 13.97
C VAL A 112 20.00 29.06 12.72
N LEU A 113 19.29 29.04 11.60
CA LEU A 113 19.72 29.68 10.35
C LEU A 113 19.85 31.22 10.53
N GLY A 114 18.86 31.82 11.18
CA GLY A 114 18.91 33.26 11.47
C GLY A 114 20.08 33.64 12.39
N GLY A 115 20.36 32.82 13.40
CA GLY A 115 21.50 32.98 14.29
C GLY A 115 22.84 32.88 13.56
N MET A 116 23.01 31.88 12.70
CA MET A 116 24.23 31.74 11.89
C MET A 116 24.44 32.92 10.93
N LEU A 117 23.37 33.36 10.25
CA LEU A 117 23.43 34.53 9.36
C LEU A 117 23.80 35.83 10.13
N SER A 118 23.25 36.04 11.32
CA SER A 118 23.55 37.22 12.13
C SER A 118 25.03 37.26 12.56
N ILE A 119 25.58 36.14 13.00
CA ILE A 119 27.00 36.01 13.34
C ILE A 119 27.88 36.32 12.13
N LEU A 120 27.55 35.78 10.97
CA LEU A 120 28.30 36.00 9.72
C LEU A 120 28.26 37.47 9.31
N LEU A 121 27.13 38.15 9.43
CA LEU A 121 27.00 39.57 9.15
C LEU A 121 27.86 40.43 10.13
N VAL A 122 27.88 40.07 11.41
CA VAL A 122 28.73 40.74 12.39
C VAL A 122 30.22 40.59 12.06
N PHE A 123 30.65 39.39 11.66
CA PHE A 123 32.03 39.14 11.21
C PHE A 123 32.39 39.97 9.97
N ILE A 124 31.54 39.95 8.95
CA ILE A 124 31.76 40.75 7.72
C ILE A 124 31.85 42.23 8.08
N ARG A 125 30.92 42.76 8.90
CA ARG A 125 30.95 44.15 9.34
C ARG A 125 32.20 44.49 10.12
N HIS A 126 32.62 43.60 11.03
CA HIS A 126 33.83 43.82 11.82
C HIS A 126 35.11 43.82 10.97
N TYR A 127 35.24 42.89 10.06
CA TYR A 127 36.46 42.79 9.21
C TYR A 127 36.48 43.84 8.10
N VAL A 128 35.38 44.05 7.40
CA VAL A 128 35.36 44.98 6.26
C VAL A 128 35.33 46.44 6.67
N PHE A 129 34.69 46.80 7.77
CA PHE A 129 34.62 48.20 8.22
C PHE A 129 35.78 48.59 9.14
N LYS A 130 36.50 47.67 9.76
CA LYS A 130 37.66 47.97 10.58
C LYS A 130 38.88 48.41 9.74
N GLU A 131 38.99 47.95 8.50
CA GLU A 131 40.05 48.32 7.54
C GLU A 131 39.93 49.75 6.99
N LYS A 132 38.77 50.42 7.14
CA LYS A 132 38.52 51.77 6.65
C LYS A 132 38.80 52.89 7.68
N VAL A 133 39.19 52.55 8.91
CA VAL A 133 39.44 53.52 10.02
C VAL A 133 40.91 53.49 10.48
N ALA A 134 41.81 52.81 9.76
CA ALA A 134 43.24 52.85 10.01
C ALA A 134 43.96 53.70 8.93
#